data_5a966729548ca2c4b59ca0d49c64520c
#
_entry.id   5a966729548ca2c4b59ca0d49c64520c
#
_cell.length_a   1.000
_cell.length_b   1.000
_cell.length_c   1.000
_cell.angle_alpha   90.00
_cell.angle_beta   90.00
_cell.angle_gamma   90.00
#
_symmetry.space_group_name_H-M   'P 1'
#
loop_
_entity.id
_entity.type
_entity.pdbx_description
1 polymer ?
#
loop_
_entity_poly.entity_id
_entity_poly.type
_entity_poly.pdbx_seq_one_letter_code
_entity_poly.pdbx_strand_id
1 'polypeptide(L)'
;MANITAMALTPSKQLDASFALPDFALPDVVSGKTTIPADFAGSKALAVVFLCRHCPYVVHVMPTLLALAHEYLDAGAAFVGISANDAANYPDDSPQRLKDMVVSRRIPFPVLYDESQDTARAFHAACTPEFYVFDPERRLAYHGRFDASTPGNNVPCTGHDLRAALDAVLTGQPAPEPQHPSMGCNIKWK
;
A
#
# COMPACT_ATOMS: atom_id res chain seq x y z
N MET A 1 -7.22 -30.78 6.73
CA MET A 1 -7.87 -30.02 5.64
C MET A 1 -7.95 -28.58 6.11
N ALA A 2 -7.08 -27.72 5.60
CA ALA A 2 -7.08 -26.31 5.98
C ALA A 2 -8.37 -25.68 5.48
N ASN A 3 -9.11 -25.10 6.40
CA ASN A 3 -10.32 -24.34 6.09
C ASN A 3 -9.90 -23.10 5.27
N ILE A 4 -10.11 -23.15 3.97
CA ILE A 4 -9.99 -21.97 3.11
C ILE A 4 -11.21 -21.11 3.44
N THR A 5 -11.09 -20.31 4.50
CA THR A 5 -12.07 -19.26 4.77
C THR A 5 -12.05 -18.37 3.53
N ALA A 6 -13.19 -18.29 2.85
CA ALA A 6 -13.33 -17.56 1.60
C ALA A 6 -12.75 -16.15 1.76
N MET A 7 -11.67 -15.88 1.03
CA MET A 7 -11.07 -14.53 0.98
C MET A 7 -12.11 -13.63 0.30
N ALA A 8 -12.79 -12.82 1.08
CA ALA A 8 -13.79 -11.91 0.56
C ALA A 8 -13.09 -10.85 -0.31
N LEU A 9 -13.46 -10.81 -1.58
CA LEU A 9 -13.04 -9.75 -2.50
C LEU A 9 -13.70 -8.46 -2.05
N THR A 10 -12.89 -7.49 -1.68
CA THR A 10 -13.35 -6.25 -1.07
C THR A 10 -12.84 -5.04 -1.87
N PRO A 11 -13.74 -4.14 -2.30
CA PRO A 11 -13.33 -2.87 -2.87
C PRO A 11 -12.87 -1.89 -1.79
N SER A 12 -11.94 -1.00 -2.14
CA SER A 12 -11.63 0.15 -1.31
C SER A 12 -12.83 1.13 -1.24
N LYS A 13 -12.92 1.87 -0.15
CA LYS A 13 -13.91 2.94 0.01
C LYS A 13 -13.48 4.16 -0.79
N GLN A 14 -14.43 4.95 -1.29
CA GLN A 14 -14.09 6.25 -1.84
C GLN A 14 -13.76 7.22 -0.71
N LEU A 15 -12.69 8.01 -0.90
CA LEU A 15 -12.29 9.07 0.03
C LEU A 15 -12.53 10.43 -0.60
N ASP A 16 -12.79 11.41 0.26
CA ASP A 16 -12.94 12.79 -0.13
C ASP A 16 -11.58 13.42 -0.47
N ALA A 17 -11.53 14.33 -1.43
CA ALA A 17 -10.33 15.05 -1.81
C ALA A 17 -9.72 15.91 -0.67
N SER A 18 -10.48 16.19 0.37
CA SER A 18 -9.99 16.85 1.60
C SER A 18 -9.26 15.91 2.56
N PHE A 19 -9.22 14.60 2.25
CA PHE A 19 -8.55 13.63 3.09
C PHE A 19 -7.04 13.95 3.15
N ALA A 20 -6.54 14.10 4.36
CA ALA A 20 -5.12 14.34 4.61
C ALA A 20 -4.46 13.08 5.15
N LEU A 21 -3.13 13.01 5.00
CA LEU A 21 -2.35 11.91 5.53
C LEU A 21 -2.59 11.75 7.03
N PRO A 22 -3.13 10.62 7.50
CA PRO A 22 -3.28 10.36 8.92
C PRO A 22 -1.93 10.24 9.62
N ASP A 23 -1.88 10.64 10.89
CA ASP A 23 -0.74 10.37 11.75
C ASP A 23 -0.59 8.87 12.00
N PHE A 24 0.65 8.44 12.07
CA PHE A 24 1.00 7.09 12.50
C PHE A 24 2.38 7.07 13.16
N ALA A 25 2.59 6.07 14.02
CA ALA A 25 3.89 5.78 14.62
C ALA A 25 4.02 4.25 14.72
N LEU A 26 4.59 3.64 13.68
CA LEU A 26 4.57 2.19 13.51
C LEU A 26 5.99 1.62 13.42
N PRO A 27 6.25 0.41 13.95
CA PRO A 27 7.54 -0.24 13.82
C PRO A 27 7.77 -0.72 12.39
N ASP A 28 8.93 -0.42 11.83
CA ASP A 28 9.45 -1.05 10.62
C ASP A 28 9.85 -2.50 10.92
N VAL A 29 9.37 -3.43 10.12
CA VAL A 29 9.55 -4.88 10.39
C VAL A 29 11.00 -5.35 10.23
N VAL A 30 11.85 -4.60 9.53
CA VAL A 30 13.26 -4.95 9.31
C VAL A 30 14.13 -4.35 10.39
N SER A 31 14.07 -3.04 10.57
CA SER A 31 14.92 -2.29 11.48
C SER A 31 14.42 -2.25 12.92
N GLY A 32 13.12 -2.45 13.13
CA GLY A 32 12.45 -2.27 14.44
C GLY A 32 12.29 -0.81 14.85
N LYS A 33 12.75 0.14 14.05
CA LYS A 33 12.62 1.57 14.35
C LYS A 33 11.18 2.02 14.12
N THR A 34 10.69 2.92 14.94
CA THR A 34 9.42 3.59 14.72
C THR A 34 9.54 4.56 13.57
N THR A 35 8.63 4.45 12.60
CA THR A 35 8.50 5.33 11.44
C THR A 35 7.25 6.17 11.60
N ILE A 36 7.36 7.46 11.30
CA ILE A 36 6.29 8.45 11.40
C ILE A 36 6.15 9.23 10.08
N PRO A 37 5.04 9.94 9.82
CA PRO A 37 4.89 10.75 8.60
C PRO A 37 6.01 11.76 8.36
N ALA A 38 6.57 12.34 9.41
CA ALA A 38 7.66 13.31 9.32
C ALA A 38 8.94 12.75 8.70
N ASP A 39 9.17 11.43 8.77
CA ASP A 39 10.34 10.79 8.14
C ASP A 39 10.33 10.91 6.60
N PHE A 40 9.17 11.23 6.03
CA PHE A 40 8.98 11.41 4.58
C PHE A 40 8.86 12.88 4.17
N ALA A 41 9.09 13.84 5.08
CA ALA A 41 8.83 15.28 4.87
C ALA A 41 9.54 15.87 3.64
N GLY A 42 10.70 15.33 3.26
CA GLY A 42 11.47 15.79 2.11
C GLY A 42 11.02 15.24 0.75
N SER A 43 10.07 14.30 0.70
CA SER A 43 9.63 13.69 -0.55
C SER A 43 8.60 14.56 -1.29
N LYS A 44 8.70 14.57 -2.62
CA LYS A 44 7.78 15.29 -3.51
C LYS A 44 6.41 14.60 -3.64
N ALA A 45 6.36 13.31 -3.35
CA ALA A 45 5.16 12.50 -3.28
C ALA A 45 5.38 11.40 -2.23
N LEU A 46 4.31 10.97 -1.56
CA LEU A 46 4.34 9.82 -0.67
C LEU A 46 3.30 8.80 -1.12
N ALA A 47 3.76 7.63 -1.55
CA ALA A 47 2.91 6.49 -1.82
C ALA A 47 2.79 5.61 -0.58
N VAL A 48 1.58 5.42 -0.08
CA VAL A 48 1.25 4.48 1.00
C VAL A 48 0.56 3.27 0.40
N VAL A 49 1.02 2.07 0.76
CA VAL A 49 0.47 0.81 0.25
C VAL A 49 0.07 -0.07 1.42
N PHE A 50 -1.24 -0.31 1.59
CA PHE A 50 -1.66 -1.40 2.48
C PHE A 50 -1.42 -2.73 1.78
N LEU A 51 -0.65 -3.58 2.41
CA LEU A 51 -0.22 -4.85 1.84
C LEU A 51 -0.15 -5.95 2.91
N CYS A 52 -0.11 -7.19 2.48
CA CYS A 52 0.19 -8.33 3.33
C CYS A 52 0.96 -9.39 2.54
N ARG A 53 1.44 -10.43 3.22
CA ARG A 53 2.32 -11.41 2.60
C ARG A 53 1.57 -12.43 1.76
N HIS A 54 0.41 -12.88 2.21
CA HIS A 54 -0.28 -14.04 1.63
C HIS A 54 -1.38 -13.70 0.61
N CYS A 55 -1.75 -12.42 0.44
CA CYS A 55 -2.80 -12.02 -0.50
C CYS A 55 -2.37 -12.24 -1.96
N PRO A 56 -3.12 -13.02 -2.77
CA PRO A 56 -2.79 -13.24 -4.18
C PRO A 56 -2.72 -11.95 -5.00
N TYR A 57 -3.53 -10.95 -4.66
CA TYR A 57 -3.53 -9.64 -5.32
C TYR A 57 -2.24 -8.87 -5.03
N VAL A 58 -1.72 -8.93 -3.80
CA VAL A 58 -0.41 -8.35 -3.45
C VAL A 58 0.70 -9.09 -4.18
N VAL A 59 0.67 -10.42 -4.17
CA VAL A 59 1.67 -11.25 -4.87
C VAL A 59 1.70 -10.94 -6.37
N HIS A 60 0.52 -10.74 -6.97
CA HIS A 60 0.36 -10.43 -8.39
C HIS A 60 1.01 -9.10 -8.79
N VAL A 61 0.78 -8.04 -8.04
CA VAL A 61 1.31 -6.72 -8.37
C VAL A 61 2.76 -6.51 -7.92
N MET A 62 3.26 -7.31 -6.98
CA MET A 62 4.53 -7.09 -6.31
C MET A 62 5.73 -6.91 -7.26
N PRO A 63 5.97 -7.75 -8.29
CA PRO A 63 7.12 -7.57 -9.18
C PRO A 63 7.12 -6.21 -9.87
N THR A 64 5.97 -5.79 -10.38
CA THR A 64 5.81 -4.49 -11.06
C THR A 64 5.87 -3.34 -10.06
N LEU A 65 5.29 -3.50 -8.87
CA LEU A 65 5.37 -2.50 -7.81
C LEU A 65 6.81 -2.23 -7.38
N LEU A 66 7.65 -3.26 -7.27
CA LEU A 66 9.06 -3.09 -6.92
C LEU A 66 9.84 -2.32 -8.00
N ALA A 67 9.63 -2.67 -9.27
CA ALA A 67 10.24 -1.95 -10.39
C ALA A 67 9.82 -0.48 -10.41
N LEU A 68 8.51 -0.23 -10.25
CA LEU A 68 7.94 1.11 -10.16
C LEU A 68 8.51 1.87 -8.95
N ALA A 69 8.59 1.24 -7.78
CA ALA A 69 9.12 1.89 -6.59
C ALA A 69 10.56 2.35 -6.77
N HIS A 70 11.44 1.54 -7.38
CA HIS A 70 12.82 1.95 -7.68
C HIS A 70 12.86 3.19 -8.57
N GLU A 71 12.09 3.19 -9.66
CA GLU A 71 12.00 4.30 -10.60
C GLU A 71 11.57 5.61 -9.92
N TYR A 72 10.53 5.56 -9.10
CA TYR A 72 9.96 6.75 -8.49
C TYR A 72 10.70 7.22 -7.23
N LEU A 73 11.40 6.33 -6.52
CA LEU A 73 12.34 6.74 -5.46
C LEU A 73 13.45 7.62 -6.04
N ASP A 74 14.01 7.27 -7.19
CA ASP A 74 15.02 8.07 -7.90
C ASP A 74 14.44 9.41 -8.38
N ALA A 75 13.14 9.48 -8.68
CA ALA A 75 12.43 10.72 -9.07
C ALA A 75 12.05 11.61 -7.88
N GLY A 76 12.27 11.17 -6.64
CA GLY A 76 12.02 11.94 -5.41
C GLY A 76 10.68 11.68 -4.74
N ALA A 77 9.97 10.62 -5.13
CA ALA A 77 8.87 10.09 -4.33
C ALA A 77 9.38 9.25 -3.16
N ALA A 78 8.55 9.05 -2.15
CA ALA A 78 8.77 8.08 -1.10
C ALA A 78 7.67 7.01 -1.13
N PHE A 79 7.99 5.83 -0.62
CA PHE A 79 7.04 4.72 -0.47
C PHE A 79 7.06 4.20 0.96
N VAL A 80 5.91 3.75 1.44
CA VAL A 80 5.78 3.03 2.69
C VAL A 80 4.71 1.94 2.55
N GLY A 81 5.04 0.73 2.95
CA GLY A 81 4.07 -0.37 3.08
C GLY A 81 3.53 -0.44 4.51
N ILE A 82 2.24 -0.70 4.68
CA ILE A 82 1.63 -0.93 6.00
C ILE A 82 0.88 -2.26 5.94
N SER A 83 1.16 -3.14 6.90
CA SER A 83 0.43 -4.38 7.11
C SER A 83 -0.34 -4.32 8.42
N ALA A 84 -1.65 -4.53 8.35
CA ALA A 84 -2.56 -4.42 9.49
C ALA A 84 -3.36 -5.72 9.75
N ASN A 85 -2.98 -6.84 9.14
CA ASN A 85 -3.68 -8.10 9.38
C ASN A 85 -3.42 -8.63 10.79
N ASP A 86 -4.45 -9.20 11.41
CA ASP A 86 -4.36 -9.89 12.69
C ASP A 86 -3.42 -11.10 12.60
N ALA A 87 -2.19 -10.92 13.02
CA ALA A 87 -1.16 -11.95 12.97
C ALA A 87 -1.41 -13.13 13.93
N ALA A 88 -2.26 -12.98 14.94
CA ALA A 88 -2.62 -14.06 15.86
C ALA A 88 -3.45 -15.13 15.14
N ASN A 89 -4.40 -14.71 14.31
CA ASN A 89 -5.24 -15.59 13.52
C ASN A 89 -4.69 -15.86 12.10
N TYR A 90 -3.80 -14.98 11.62
CA TYR A 90 -3.16 -15.06 10.29
C TYR A 90 -1.64 -14.98 10.41
N PRO A 91 -0.97 -16.02 10.93
CA PRO A 91 0.47 -15.99 11.28
C PRO A 91 1.40 -15.77 10.08
N ASP A 92 0.91 -15.98 8.86
CA ASP A 92 1.66 -15.66 7.62
C ASP A 92 1.91 -14.15 7.45
N ASP A 93 1.16 -13.30 8.12
CA ASP A 93 1.34 -11.85 8.14
C ASP A 93 1.96 -11.33 9.45
N SER A 94 2.57 -12.21 10.23
CA SER A 94 3.32 -11.81 11.42
C SER A 94 4.51 -10.90 11.06
N PRO A 95 4.96 -10.01 11.96
CA PRO A 95 6.11 -9.14 11.72
C PRO A 95 7.35 -9.87 11.20
N GLN A 96 7.63 -11.08 11.74
CA GLN A 96 8.74 -11.89 11.27
C GLN A 96 8.56 -12.35 9.83
N ARG A 97 7.36 -12.80 9.44
CA ARG A 97 7.07 -13.22 8.06
C ARG A 97 7.06 -12.06 7.08
N LEU A 98 6.61 -10.88 7.51
CA LEU A 98 6.72 -9.65 6.74
C LEU A 98 8.19 -9.26 6.52
N LYS A 99 9.02 -9.33 7.57
CA LYS A 99 10.47 -9.12 7.47
C LYS A 99 11.10 -10.07 6.46
N ASP A 100 10.78 -11.36 6.53
CA ASP A 100 11.28 -12.36 5.58
C ASP A 100 10.89 -12.00 4.13
N MET A 101 9.66 -11.51 3.92
CA MET A 101 9.20 -11.03 2.62
C MET A 101 10.00 -9.81 2.15
N VAL A 102 10.20 -8.80 3.00
CA VAL A 102 10.96 -7.59 2.66
C VAL A 102 12.37 -7.94 2.23
N VAL A 103 13.06 -8.76 3.02
CA VAL A 103 14.45 -9.15 2.77
C VAL A 103 14.55 -10.01 1.50
N SER A 104 13.72 -11.05 1.37
CA SER A 104 13.80 -11.98 0.23
C SER A 104 13.43 -11.32 -1.10
N ARG A 105 12.48 -10.40 -1.10
CA ARG A 105 12.04 -9.66 -2.30
C ARG A 105 12.83 -8.38 -2.53
N ARG A 106 13.72 -7.99 -1.61
CA ARG A 106 14.50 -6.74 -1.66
C ARG A 106 13.58 -5.52 -1.84
N ILE A 107 12.52 -5.43 -1.02
CA ILE A 107 11.59 -4.30 -1.07
C ILE A 107 12.36 -3.02 -0.72
N PRO A 108 12.38 -1.98 -1.60
CA PRO A 108 13.24 -0.82 -1.44
C PRO A 108 12.69 0.27 -0.53
N PHE A 109 11.60 0.00 0.21
CA PHE A 109 10.93 0.94 1.10
C PHE A 109 10.56 0.27 2.42
N PRO A 110 10.36 1.05 3.51
CA PRO A 110 9.98 0.49 4.80
C PRO A 110 8.61 -0.18 4.74
N VAL A 111 8.48 -1.32 5.41
CA VAL A 111 7.21 -2.00 5.62
C VAL A 111 6.93 -2.02 7.12
N LEU A 112 5.83 -1.42 7.50
CA LEU A 112 5.42 -1.17 8.87
C LEU A 112 4.34 -2.16 9.29
N TYR A 113 4.32 -2.49 10.59
CA TYR A 113 3.29 -3.35 11.15
C TYR A 113 2.36 -2.56 12.08
N ASP A 114 1.08 -2.48 11.70
CA ASP A 114 0.01 -1.84 12.47
C ASP A 114 -0.71 -2.89 13.31
N GLU A 115 -0.13 -3.21 14.47
CA GLU A 115 -0.68 -4.23 15.37
C GLU A 115 -2.05 -3.84 15.93
N SER A 116 -2.27 -2.57 16.26
CA SER A 116 -3.54 -2.07 16.78
C SER A 116 -4.63 -2.01 15.73
N GLN A 117 -4.25 -1.90 14.47
CA GLN A 117 -5.13 -1.64 13.32
C GLN A 117 -5.74 -0.22 13.32
N ASP A 118 -5.26 0.66 14.20
CA ASP A 118 -5.79 2.02 14.29
C ASP A 118 -5.35 2.86 13.09
N THR A 119 -4.14 2.66 12.60
CA THR A 119 -3.66 3.31 11.37
C THR A 119 -4.49 2.88 10.17
N ALA A 120 -4.75 1.59 10.01
CA ALA A 120 -5.61 1.11 8.93
C ALA A 120 -7.03 1.69 9.01
N ARG A 121 -7.58 1.83 10.23
CA ARG A 121 -8.89 2.48 10.45
C ARG A 121 -8.84 3.98 10.10
N ALA A 122 -7.77 4.68 10.48
CA ALA A 122 -7.59 6.10 10.18
C ALA A 122 -7.47 6.37 8.67
N PHE A 123 -6.84 5.46 7.93
CA PHE A 123 -6.79 5.49 6.46
C PHE A 123 -8.09 5.04 5.79
N HIS A 124 -9.07 4.54 6.54
CA HIS A 124 -10.27 3.84 6.01
C HIS A 124 -9.93 2.67 5.10
N ALA A 125 -8.76 2.08 5.25
CA ALA A 125 -8.30 0.97 4.44
C ALA A 125 -9.22 -0.25 4.58
N ALA A 126 -9.53 -0.90 3.46
CA ALA A 126 -10.48 -2.00 3.41
C ALA A 126 -9.87 -3.29 2.88
N CYS A 127 -8.89 -3.22 2.01
CA CYS A 127 -8.34 -4.37 1.31
C CYS A 127 -6.81 -4.29 1.13
N THR A 128 -6.24 -5.34 0.58
CA THR A 128 -4.85 -5.40 0.15
C THR A 128 -4.74 -6.00 -1.26
N PRO A 129 -3.95 -5.38 -2.17
CA PRO A 129 -3.25 -4.11 -2.01
C PRO A 129 -4.22 -2.91 -2.14
N GLU A 130 -3.96 -1.85 -1.39
CA GLU A 130 -4.70 -0.59 -1.49
C GLU A 130 -3.68 0.56 -1.53
N PHE A 131 -3.84 1.48 -2.49
CA PHE A 131 -2.83 2.49 -2.79
C PHE A 131 -3.34 3.90 -2.54
N TYR A 132 -2.49 4.71 -1.94
CA TYR A 132 -2.70 6.14 -1.69
C TYR A 132 -1.47 6.90 -2.19
N VAL A 133 -1.67 8.04 -2.84
CA VAL A 133 -0.58 8.98 -3.15
C VAL A 133 -0.93 10.33 -2.55
N PHE A 134 -0.02 10.85 -1.76
CA PHE A 134 -0.11 12.17 -1.14
C PHE A 134 0.86 13.13 -1.80
N ASP A 135 0.42 14.39 -1.96
CA ASP A 135 1.24 15.49 -2.47
C ASP A 135 2.29 15.96 -1.44
N PRO A 136 3.16 16.96 -1.78
CA PRO A 136 4.13 17.48 -0.82
C PRO A 136 3.50 18.06 0.45
N GLU A 137 2.28 18.58 0.36
CA GLU A 137 1.51 19.12 1.49
C GLU A 137 0.73 18.03 2.26
N ARG A 138 0.92 16.75 1.88
CA ARG A 138 0.25 15.58 2.48
C ARG A 138 -1.27 15.58 2.33
N ARG A 139 -1.78 16.19 1.27
CA ARG A 139 -3.17 16.05 0.82
C ARG A 139 -3.28 14.85 -0.12
N LEU A 140 -4.39 14.17 -0.05
CA LEU A 140 -4.66 13.02 -0.91
C LEU A 140 -4.77 13.46 -2.38
N ALA A 141 -3.89 12.97 -3.23
CA ALA A 141 -3.96 13.16 -4.67
C ALA A 141 -4.59 11.96 -5.38
N TYR A 142 -4.34 10.76 -4.89
CA TYR A 142 -4.85 9.53 -5.48
C TYR A 142 -5.19 8.50 -4.40
N HIS A 143 -6.34 7.84 -4.58
CA HIS A 143 -6.71 6.66 -3.80
C HIS A 143 -7.39 5.64 -4.72
N GLY A 144 -6.75 4.52 -4.94
CA GLY A 144 -7.30 3.55 -5.88
C GLY A 144 -6.40 2.35 -6.13
N ARG A 145 -6.69 1.66 -7.24
CA ARG A 145 -6.02 0.43 -7.66
C ARG A 145 -4.63 0.69 -8.24
N PHE A 146 -3.84 -0.37 -8.36
CA PHE A 146 -2.54 -0.34 -9.04
C PHE A 146 -2.69 -0.11 -10.54
N ASP A 147 -3.56 -0.92 -11.15
CA ASP A 147 -4.01 -0.89 -12.54
C ASP A 147 -5.27 -1.76 -12.71
N ALA A 148 -5.67 -2.03 -13.94
CA ALA A 148 -6.82 -2.89 -14.25
C ALA A 148 -6.51 -4.40 -14.11
N SER A 149 -5.27 -4.78 -13.84
CA SER A 149 -4.82 -6.17 -13.76
C SER A 149 -5.21 -6.80 -12.42
N THR A 150 -5.67 -8.02 -12.48
CA THR A 150 -5.97 -8.86 -11.30
C THR A 150 -5.54 -10.30 -11.56
N PRO A 151 -5.31 -11.10 -10.52
CA PRO A 151 -5.01 -12.51 -10.74
C PRO A 151 -6.05 -13.18 -11.64
N GLY A 152 -5.62 -13.69 -12.79
CA GLY A 152 -6.46 -14.47 -13.71
C GLY A 152 -7.29 -13.69 -14.73
N ASN A 153 -7.23 -12.33 -14.79
CA ASN A 153 -7.98 -11.57 -15.79
C ASN A 153 -7.23 -11.33 -17.11
N ASN A 154 -5.99 -11.83 -17.23
CA ASN A 154 -5.14 -11.70 -18.43
C ASN A 154 -4.82 -10.25 -18.86
N VAL A 155 -5.10 -9.26 -18.04
CA VAL A 155 -4.68 -7.87 -18.27
C VAL A 155 -3.21 -7.72 -17.83
N PRO A 156 -2.33 -7.11 -18.64
CA PRO A 156 -0.95 -6.87 -18.25
C PRO A 156 -0.84 -6.02 -16.98
N CYS A 157 -0.02 -6.46 -16.02
CA CYS A 157 0.26 -5.72 -14.81
C CYS A 157 1.34 -4.67 -15.08
N THR A 158 0.97 -3.41 -15.18
CA THR A 158 1.86 -2.30 -15.58
C THR A 158 1.98 -1.21 -14.52
N GLY A 159 1.06 -1.18 -13.55
CA GLY A 159 0.94 -0.11 -12.57
C GLY A 159 0.43 1.20 -13.16
N HIS A 160 -0.27 1.16 -14.30
CA HIS A 160 -0.68 2.32 -15.07
C HIS A 160 -1.35 3.41 -14.23
N ASP A 161 -2.32 3.05 -13.40
CA ASP A 161 -3.10 4.05 -12.65
C ASP A 161 -2.25 4.70 -11.53
N LEU A 162 -1.45 3.90 -10.82
CA LEU A 162 -0.51 4.42 -9.81
C LEU A 162 0.61 5.27 -10.44
N ARG A 163 1.15 4.85 -11.60
CA ARG A 163 2.14 5.62 -12.36
C ARG A 163 1.60 6.99 -12.74
N ALA A 164 0.43 7.02 -13.35
CA ALA A 164 -0.19 8.27 -13.79
C ALA A 164 -0.43 9.25 -12.62
N ALA A 165 -0.79 8.73 -11.44
CA ALA A 165 -0.95 9.53 -10.24
C ALA A 165 0.40 10.08 -9.74
N LEU A 166 1.45 9.25 -9.68
CA LEU A 166 2.78 9.69 -9.27
C LEU A 166 3.38 10.72 -10.23
N ASP A 167 3.26 10.50 -11.55
CA ASP A 167 3.72 11.45 -12.57
C ASP A 167 3.04 12.81 -12.42
N ALA A 168 1.72 12.81 -12.20
CA ALA A 168 0.96 14.03 -11.99
C ALA A 168 1.44 14.79 -10.74
N VAL A 169 1.56 14.11 -9.60
CA VAL A 169 2.01 14.73 -8.35
C VAL A 169 3.45 15.28 -8.48
N LEU A 170 4.36 14.51 -9.06
CA LEU A 170 5.76 14.92 -9.25
C LEU A 170 5.90 16.13 -10.18
N THR A 171 4.94 16.35 -11.07
CA THR A 171 4.91 17.50 -11.99
C THR A 171 3.98 18.64 -11.53
N GLY A 172 3.40 18.52 -10.31
CA GLY A 172 2.49 19.52 -9.76
C GLY A 172 1.13 19.58 -10.46
N GLN A 173 0.72 18.48 -11.09
CA GLN A 173 -0.57 18.37 -11.78
C GLN A 173 -1.55 17.56 -10.93
N PRO A 174 -2.87 17.76 -11.10
CA PRO A 174 -3.87 16.89 -10.47
C PRO A 174 -3.77 15.46 -10.99
N ALA A 175 -3.99 14.49 -10.11
CA ALA A 175 -4.05 13.10 -10.52
C ALA A 175 -5.22 12.86 -11.50
N PRO A 176 -5.08 11.92 -12.45
CA PRO A 176 -6.13 11.64 -13.42
C PRO A 176 -7.44 11.17 -12.78
N GLU A 177 -8.54 11.51 -13.43
CA GLU A 177 -9.90 11.04 -13.10
C GLU A 177 -10.50 10.25 -14.29
N PRO A 178 -11.37 9.25 -14.07
CA PRO A 178 -11.83 8.79 -12.74
C PRO A 178 -10.79 7.91 -12.02
N GLN A 179 -10.73 8.00 -10.68
CA GLN A 179 -9.94 7.08 -9.88
C GLN A 179 -10.75 5.81 -9.62
N HIS A 180 -10.20 4.67 -9.97
CA HIS A 180 -10.85 3.38 -9.79
C HIS A 180 -10.49 2.76 -8.43
N PRO A 181 -11.48 2.21 -7.69
CA PRO A 181 -11.21 1.62 -6.39
C PRO A 181 -10.21 0.45 -6.49
N SER A 182 -9.38 0.30 -5.47
CA SER A 182 -8.62 -0.93 -5.25
C SER A 182 -9.58 -2.11 -5.07
N MET A 183 -9.15 -3.28 -5.50
CA MET A 183 -9.88 -4.51 -5.32
C MET A 183 -8.91 -5.58 -4.83
N GLY A 184 -9.22 -6.22 -3.70
CA GLY A 184 -8.33 -7.23 -3.15
C GLY A 184 -8.92 -7.98 -1.96
N CYS A 185 -8.05 -8.69 -1.24
CA CYS A 185 -8.45 -9.39 -0.03
C CYS A 185 -8.77 -8.39 1.08
N ASN A 186 -9.87 -8.61 1.81
CA ASN A 186 -10.18 -7.78 2.98
C ASN A 186 -9.04 -7.81 4.01
N ILE A 187 -8.83 -6.68 4.70
CA ILE A 187 -7.99 -6.64 5.89
C ILE A 187 -8.57 -7.60 6.93
N LYS A 188 -7.69 -8.35 7.59
CA LYS A 188 -8.08 -9.32 8.63
C LYS A 188 -8.13 -8.59 9.95
N TRP A 189 -9.31 -8.09 10.27
CA TRP A 189 -9.56 -7.36 11.52
C TRP A 189 -9.56 -8.30 12.73
N LYS A 190 -9.10 -7.78 13.89
CA LYS A 190 -9.26 -8.40 15.21
C LYS A 190 -10.71 -8.39 15.65
#